data_0261431d94a79244fa1f3210c3ab2da3
#
_entry.id   0261431d94a79244fa1f3210c3ab2da3
#
_cell.length_a   1.000
_cell.length_b   1.000
_cell.length_c   1.000
_cell.angle_alpha   90.00
_cell.angle_beta   90.00
_cell.angle_gamma   90.00
#
_symmetry.space_group_name_H-M   'P 1'
#
loop_
_entity.id
_entity.type
_entity.pdbx_description
1 polymer ?
#
loop_
_entity_poly.entity_id
_entity_poly.type
_entity_poly.pdbx_seq_one_letter_code
_entity_poly.pdbx_strand_id
1 'polypeptide(L)'
;APAGQHLAYLWKAEATPAWEQHHREGKTDEITGRFFEPRVSEEFYDNEKDFDNVYNLIEARKHQERIAKLKNALRQRQLELYDSGLLPEQMRVRRAKEKGLTIYDMVRDEKLYPLATYLDAADLALARDKTNLATFVGHLTHDDEGLRWWGIVGLHLLDQDSEPATSALKMALSDDAHEIRMMAAWTLVKLGQSDLAIACLDDLLFGTCDNEDMLHNVLEWMGEPGLPLVKKYIENDGNRQGRYGIGILGRIAELNGW
;
A
#
# COMPACT_ATOMS: atom_id res chain seq x y z
N ALA A 1 -2.01 0.12 4.08
CA ALA A 1 -2.71 -1.15 3.96
C ALA A 1 -3.76 -1.26 5.05
N PRO A 2 -4.93 -1.82 4.79
CA PRO A 2 -5.87 -2.15 5.85
C PRO A 2 -5.20 -3.12 6.81
N ALA A 3 -5.41 -2.95 8.12
CA ALA A 3 -4.86 -3.87 9.11
C ALA A 3 -5.43 -5.28 8.96
N GLY A 4 -6.66 -5.42 8.43
CA GLY A 4 -7.35 -6.68 8.15
C GLY A 4 -6.88 -7.43 6.90
N GLN A 5 -5.72 -7.07 6.33
CA GLN A 5 -5.14 -7.80 5.20
C GLN A 5 -4.93 -9.28 5.53
N HIS A 6 -5.38 -10.18 4.64
CA HIS A 6 -5.27 -11.62 4.82
C HIS A 6 -3.83 -12.13 4.59
N LEU A 7 -3.01 -12.05 5.63
CA LEU A 7 -1.69 -12.67 5.65
C LEU A 7 -1.82 -14.14 6.03
N ALA A 8 -1.43 -15.04 5.15
CA ALA A 8 -1.63 -16.48 5.29
C ALA A 8 -1.23 -17.05 6.65
N TYR A 9 -0.15 -16.55 7.27
CA TYR A 9 0.32 -17.03 8.56
C TYR A 9 -0.54 -16.54 9.74
N LEU A 10 -1.14 -15.34 9.65
CA LEU A 10 -2.03 -14.82 10.71
C LEU A 10 -3.36 -15.59 10.72
N TRP A 11 -3.91 -15.88 9.55
CA TRP A 11 -5.18 -16.61 9.42
C TRP A 11 -5.07 -18.13 9.62
N LYS A 12 -3.86 -18.66 9.84
CA LYS A 12 -3.67 -20.03 10.34
C LYS A 12 -4.00 -20.21 11.83
N ALA A 13 -3.89 -19.14 12.61
CA ALA A 13 -4.28 -19.17 14.02
C ALA A 13 -5.81 -19.05 14.14
N GLU A 14 -6.48 -20.04 14.73
CA GLU A 14 -7.94 -20.08 14.83
C GLU A 14 -8.57 -18.82 15.45
N ALA A 15 -7.82 -18.13 16.32
CA ALA A 15 -8.27 -16.89 16.94
C ALA A 15 -8.51 -15.76 15.93
N THR A 16 -7.69 -15.64 14.87
CA THR A 16 -7.80 -14.55 13.89
C THR A 16 -9.06 -14.67 13.02
N PRO A 17 -9.36 -15.83 12.38
CA PRO A 17 -10.62 -16.03 11.68
C PRO A 17 -11.85 -15.86 12.57
N ALA A 18 -11.80 -16.36 13.82
CA ALA A 18 -12.90 -16.22 14.76
C ALA A 18 -13.16 -14.74 15.12
N TRP A 19 -12.08 -13.96 15.31
CA TRP A 19 -12.17 -12.51 15.55
C TRP A 19 -12.71 -11.76 14.33
N GLU A 20 -12.25 -12.09 13.13
CA GLU A 20 -12.76 -11.52 11.88
C GLU A 20 -14.27 -11.81 11.73
N GLN A 21 -14.69 -13.05 11.96
CA GLN A 21 -16.11 -13.42 11.92
C GLN A 21 -16.93 -12.62 12.94
N HIS A 22 -16.41 -12.48 14.16
CA HIS A 22 -17.05 -11.67 15.20
C HIS A 22 -17.21 -10.21 14.80
N HIS A 23 -16.20 -9.64 14.14
CA HIS A 23 -16.24 -8.28 13.58
C HIS A 23 -17.27 -8.15 12.46
N ARG A 24 -17.30 -9.08 11.49
CA ARG A 24 -18.28 -9.11 10.39
C ARG A 24 -19.73 -9.21 10.87
N GLU A 25 -19.95 -9.86 12.01
CA GLU A 25 -21.24 -9.97 12.68
C GLU A 25 -21.62 -8.72 13.50
N GLY A 26 -20.80 -7.67 13.48
CA GLY A 26 -21.04 -6.42 14.23
C GLY A 26 -20.94 -6.57 15.75
N LYS A 27 -20.20 -7.56 16.23
CA LYS A 27 -20.09 -7.90 17.67
C LYS A 27 -18.84 -7.30 18.35
N THR A 28 -17.94 -6.68 17.58
CA THR A 28 -16.79 -5.94 18.12
C THR A 28 -17.21 -4.51 18.49
N ASP A 29 -16.56 -3.96 19.51
CA ASP A 29 -16.63 -2.55 19.84
C ASP A 29 -15.59 -1.73 19.05
N GLU A 30 -15.53 -0.41 19.28
CA GLU A 30 -14.60 0.50 18.63
C GLU A 30 -13.13 0.09 18.84
N ILE A 31 -12.79 -0.47 19.99
CA ILE A 31 -11.40 -0.85 20.32
C ILE A 31 -11.05 -2.18 19.66
N THR A 32 -11.89 -3.18 19.85
CA THR A 32 -11.65 -4.55 19.35
C THR A 32 -11.89 -4.68 17.85
N GLY A 33 -12.67 -3.78 17.22
CA GLY A 33 -12.86 -3.72 15.77
C GLY A 33 -11.78 -2.96 15.02
N ARG A 34 -11.00 -2.11 15.70
CA ARG A 34 -9.99 -1.22 15.08
C ARG A 34 -8.97 -1.95 14.20
N PHE A 35 -8.65 -3.20 14.49
CA PHE A 35 -7.73 -4.00 13.67
C PHE A 35 -8.24 -4.13 12.22
N PHE A 36 -9.54 -4.16 12.00
CA PHE A 36 -10.17 -4.32 10.69
C PHE A 36 -10.47 -3.00 9.99
N GLU A 37 -10.28 -1.88 10.68
CA GLU A 37 -10.57 -0.55 10.15
C GLU A 37 -9.35 0.09 9.44
N PRO A 38 -9.58 1.06 8.54
CA PRO A 38 -8.49 1.81 7.90
C PRO A 38 -7.60 2.50 8.94
N ARG A 39 -6.28 2.32 8.76
CA ARG A 39 -5.28 2.95 9.64
C ARG A 39 -4.99 4.38 9.23
N VAL A 40 -4.74 5.24 10.24
CA VAL A 40 -4.18 6.57 10.03
C VAL A 40 -2.69 6.49 9.69
N SER A 41 -2.13 7.54 9.06
CA SER A 41 -0.72 7.59 8.68
C SER A 41 0.23 7.72 9.85
N GLU A 42 -0.21 8.30 10.96
CA GLU A 42 0.61 8.59 12.15
C GLU A 42 -0.18 8.31 13.42
N GLU A 43 0.52 7.76 14.41
CA GLU A 43 -0.06 7.47 15.72
C GLU A 43 0.92 7.92 16.81
N PHE A 44 0.39 8.46 17.89
CA PHE A 44 1.16 8.87 19.06
C PHE A 44 0.45 8.47 20.35
N TYR A 45 1.13 7.75 21.23
CA TYR A 45 0.56 7.20 22.47
C TYR A 45 1.41 7.56 23.69
N ASP A 46 0.76 7.68 24.85
CA ASP A 46 1.41 7.81 26.16
C ASP A 46 1.44 6.43 26.84
N ASN A 47 2.48 5.65 26.57
CA ASN A 47 2.58 4.26 27.02
C ASN A 47 2.62 4.08 28.56
N GLU A 48 2.83 5.16 29.30
CA GLU A 48 2.73 5.10 30.78
C GLU A 48 1.27 5.08 31.26
N LYS A 49 0.37 5.71 30.49
CA LYS A 49 -1.07 5.83 30.82
C LYS A 49 -1.96 4.97 29.98
N ASP A 50 -1.49 4.58 28.80
CA ASP A 50 -2.21 3.84 27.79
C ASP A 50 -1.31 2.70 27.27
N PHE A 51 -1.15 1.67 28.10
CA PHE A 51 -0.27 0.54 27.81
C PHE A 51 -0.66 -0.21 26.53
N ASP A 52 -1.98 -0.29 26.24
CA ASP A 52 -2.52 -1.00 25.10
C ASP A 52 -2.62 -0.13 23.83
N ASN A 53 -2.13 1.13 23.86
CA ASN A 53 -2.17 2.05 22.74
C ASN A 53 -3.59 2.25 22.16
N VAL A 54 -4.56 2.49 23.04
CA VAL A 54 -5.97 2.66 22.70
C VAL A 54 -6.27 4.08 22.22
N TYR A 55 -5.68 5.08 22.90
CA TYR A 55 -6.00 6.50 22.69
C TYR A 55 -4.93 7.21 21.87
N ASN A 56 -5.14 7.33 20.56
CA ASN A 56 -4.22 8.05 19.69
C ASN A 56 -4.23 9.56 20.00
N LEU A 57 -3.09 10.09 20.42
CA LEU A 57 -2.89 11.49 20.82
C LEU A 57 -2.27 12.35 19.72
N ILE A 58 -2.21 11.86 18.47
CA ILE A 58 -1.53 12.55 17.35
C ILE A 58 -2.07 13.97 17.14
N GLU A 59 -3.36 14.21 17.34
CA GLU A 59 -4.00 15.51 17.19
C GLU A 59 -4.00 16.37 18.48
N ALA A 60 -3.49 15.86 19.59
CA ALA A 60 -3.54 16.54 20.86
C ALA A 60 -2.57 17.73 20.89
N ARG A 61 -3.09 18.97 20.99
CA ARG A 61 -2.32 20.23 20.96
C ARG A 61 -1.13 20.24 21.93
N LYS A 62 -1.31 19.72 23.14
CA LYS A 62 -0.27 19.66 24.17
C LYS A 62 0.94 18.80 23.82
N HIS A 63 0.84 17.96 22.80
CA HIS A 63 1.89 17.04 22.39
C HIS A 63 2.57 17.43 21.06
N GLN A 64 2.09 18.46 20.35
CA GLN A 64 2.57 18.79 19.00
C GLN A 64 4.08 19.11 18.95
N GLU A 65 4.62 19.80 19.95
CA GLU A 65 6.06 20.06 20.02
C GLU A 65 6.87 18.75 20.15
N ARG A 66 6.40 17.82 20.99
CA ARG A 66 7.04 16.50 21.17
C ARG A 66 6.93 15.67 19.90
N ILE A 67 5.78 15.65 19.27
CA ILE A 67 5.53 14.95 18.00
C ILE A 67 6.48 15.47 16.92
N ALA A 68 6.60 16.80 16.76
CA ALA A 68 7.52 17.41 15.80
C ALA A 68 8.99 17.03 16.06
N LYS A 69 9.43 17.00 17.32
CA LYS A 69 10.77 16.54 17.67
C LYS A 69 11.01 15.08 17.31
N LEU A 70 10.03 14.19 17.55
CA LEU A 70 10.13 12.78 17.22
C LEU A 70 10.13 12.56 15.70
N LYS A 71 9.30 13.28 14.95
CA LYS A 71 9.31 13.24 13.46
C LYS A 71 10.67 13.65 12.91
N ASN A 72 11.24 14.74 13.41
CA ASN A 72 12.57 15.18 13.00
C ASN A 72 13.65 14.15 13.36
N ALA A 73 13.59 13.56 14.55
CA ALA A 73 14.54 12.53 14.97
C ALA A 73 14.41 11.27 14.10
N LEU A 74 13.19 10.85 13.77
CA LEU A 74 12.93 9.74 12.85
C LEU A 74 13.54 10.00 11.47
N ARG A 75 13.27 11.19 10.88
CA ARG A 75 13.82 11.57 9.58
C ARG A 75 15.36 11.54 9.59
N GLN A 76 15.99 12.11 10.61
CA GLN A 76 17.45 12.07 10.72
C GLN A 76 17.96 10.63 10.81
N ARG A 77 17.28 9.79 11.59
CA ARG A 77 17.64 8.38 11.71
C ARG A 77 17.47 7.60 10.40
N GLN A 78 16.42 7.87 9.63
CA GLN A 78 16.23 7.27 8.30
C GLN A 78 17.37 7.64 7.35
N LEU A 79 17.78 8.91 7.33
CA LEU A 79 18.91 9.38 6.52
C LEU A 79 20.23 8.72 6.95
N GLU A 80 20.54 8.66 8.23
CA GLU A 80 21.74 8.04 8.79
C GLU A 80 21.83 6.53 8.47
N LEU A 81 20.71 5.83 8.51
CA LEU A 81 20.65 4.40 8.27
C LEU A 81 20.50 4.03 6.79
N TYR A 82 20.33 5.01 5.90
CA TYR A 82 20.02 4.80 4.49
C TYR A 82 18.75 3.94 4.34
N ASP A 83 17.64 4.39 4.93
CA ASP A 83 16.39 3.65 4.96
C ASP A 83 15.91 3.27 3.56
N SER A 84 15.86 1.97 3.29
CA SER A 84 15.42 1.44 2.01
C SER A 84 13.90 1.30 1.91
N GLY A 85 13.16 1.55 2.97
CA GLY A 85 11.72 1.26 3.08
C GLY A 85 10.80 2.20 2.31
N LEU A 86 11.32 3.23 1.63
CA LEU A 86 10.52 4.22 0.89
C LEU A 86 10.00 3.72 -0.47
N LEU A 87 10.47 2.59 -0.94
CA LEU A 87 10.03 1.95 -2.19
C LEU A 87 9.57 0.51 -1.94
N PRO A 88 8.65 -0.02 -2.77
CA PRO A 88 8.29 -1.42 -2.75
C PRO A 88 9.50 -2.35 -2.86
N GLU A 89 9.43 -3.52 -2.23
CA GLU A 89 10.57 -4.45 -2.18
C GLU A 89 11.06 -4.86 -3.57
N GLN A 90 10.15 -5.26 -4.45
CA GLN A 90 10.54 -5.71 -5.80
C GLN A 90 11.14 -4.58 -6.65
N MET A 91 10.64 -3.35 -6.50
CA MET A 91 11.24 -2.17 -7.15
C MET A 91 12.71 -1.99 -6.70
N ARG A 92 12.99 -2.13 -5.39
CA ARG A 92 14.36 -2.06 -4.85
C ARG A 92 15.23 -3.19 -5.36
N VAL A 93 14.71 -4.43 -5.37
CA VAL A 93 15.42 -5.62 -5.87
C VAL A 93 15.76 -5.47 -7.35
N ARG A 94 14.79 -5.07 -8.17
CA ARG A 94 14.97 -4.84 -9.61
C ARG A 94 16.04 -3.78 -9.87
N ARG A 95 15.93 -2.61 -9.25
CA ARG A 95 16.88 -1.49 -9.38
C ARG A 95 18.30 -1.88 -8.99
N ALA A 96 18.48 -2.57 -7.87
CA ALA A 96 19.80 -3.02 -7.42
C ALA A 96 20.38 -4.04 -8.40
N LYS A 97 19.59 -5.02 -8.84
CA LYS A 97 20.01 -6.06 -9.78
C LYS A 97 20.44 -5.49 -11.14
N GLU A 98 19.71 -4.52 -11.69
CA GLU A 98 20.05 -3.85 -12.95
C GLU A 98 21.42 -3.14 -12.89
N LYS A 99 21.85 -2.71 -11.72
CA LYS A 99 23.16 -2.07 -11.50
C LYS A 99 24.25 -3.06 -11.04
N GLY A 100 23.91 -4.34 -10.86
CA GLY A 100 24.84 -5.33 -10.33
C GLY A 100 25.23 -5.08 -8.87
N LEU A 101 24.35 -4.43 -8.10
CA LEU A 101 24.56 -4.04 -6.72
C LEU A 101 23.69 -4.85 -5.76
N THR A 102 24.04 -4.84 -4.47
CA THR A 102 23.12 -5.19 -3.40
C THR A 102 22.21 -4.00 -3.09
N ILE A 103 21.04 -4.23 -2.44
CA ILE A 103 20.19 -3.12 -1.95
C ILE A 103 20.98 -2.26 -0.97
N TYR A 104 21.82 -2.88 -0.13
CA TYR A 104 22.67 -2.16 0.82
C TYR A 104 23.61 -1.15 0.14
N ASP A 105 24.24 -1.52 -0.98
CA ASP A 105 25.13 -0.64 -1.72
C ASP A 105 24.37 0.41 -2.50
N MET A 106 23.25 0.02 -3.14
CA MET A 106 22.41 0.92 -3.93
C MET A 106 21.86 2.10 -3.10
N VAL A 107 21.33 1.85 -1.89
CA VAL A 107 20.74 2.91 -1.06
C VAL A 107 21.74 3.92 -0.51
N ARG A 108 23.05 3.63 -0.63
CA ARG A 108 24.15 4.54 -0.26
C ARG A 108 24.64 5.41 -1.40
N ASP A 109 24.15 5.16 -2.60
CA ASP A 109 24.39 6.01 -3.75
C ASP A 109 23.16 6.92 -3.97
N GLU A 110 23.30 8.20 -3.63
CA GLU A 110 22.21 9.19 -3.74
C GLU A 110 21.68 9.35 -5.18
N LYS A 111 22.49 9.03 -6.19
CA LYS A 111 22.06 9.05 -7.60
C LYS A 111 21.15 7.88 -7.93
N LEU A 112 21.31 6.76 -7.24
CA LEU A 112 20.50 5.56 -7.43
C LEU A 112 19.30 5.50 -6.47
N TYR A 113 19.42 6.15 -5.30
CA TYR A 113 18.38 6.15 -4.28
C TYR A 113 18.36 7.50 -3.55
N PRO A 114 17.75 8.55 -4.12
CA PRO A 114 17.71 9.89 -3.53
C PRO A 114 16.77 9.93 -2.32
N LEU A 115 17.21 9.33 -1.21
CA LEU A 115 16.41 9.09 -0.01
C LEU A 115 15.73 10.37 0.52
N ALA A 116 16.45 11.49 0.57
CA ALA A 116 15.88 12.75 1.06
C ALA A 116 14.67 13.18 0.21
N THR A 117 14.79 13.06 -1.12
CA THR A 117 13.71 13.38 -2.06
C THR A 117 12.50 12.43 -1.91
N TYR A 118 12.75 11.14 -1.66
CA TYR A 118 11.67 10.18 -1.41
C TYR A 118 10.95 10.47 -0.09
N LEU A 119 11.69 10.86 0.96
CA LEU A 119 11.10 11.28 2.24
C LEU A 119 10.21 12.51 2.06
N ASP A 120 10.66 13.51 1.28
CA ASP A 120 9.86 14.70 0.99
C ASP A 120 8.59 14.36 0.20
N ALA A 121 8.69 13.49 -0.80
CA ALA A 121 7.54 13.04 -1.59
C ALA A 121 6.56 12.20 -0.75
N ALA A 122 7.08 11.38 0.17
CA ALA A 122 6.28 10.62 1.12
C ALA A 122 5.51 11.53 2.09
N ASP A 123 6.17 12.54 2.64
CA ASP A 123 5.55 13.52 3.54
C ASP A 123 4.41 14.26 2.84
N LEU A 124 4.60 14.68 1.57
CA LEU A 124 3.54 15.29 0.75
C LEU A 124 2.35 14.34 0.55
N ALA A 125 2.61 13.08 0.23
CA ALA A 125 1.56 12.08 0.03
C ALA A 125 0.77 11.80 1.33
N LEU A 126 1.47 11.66 2.46
CA LEU A 126 0.87 11.37 3.76
C LEU A 126 0.06 12.55 4.32
N ALA A 127 0.37 13.78 3.91
CA ALA A 127 -0.39 14.97 4.26
C ALA A 127 -1.84 14.94 3.72
N ARG A 128 -2.10 14.18 2.65
CA ARG A 128 -3.42 14.07 2.00
C ARG A 128 -4.03 15.42 1.64
N ASP A 129 -3.19 16.40 1.35
CA ASP A 129 -3.63 17.73 0.96
C ASP A 129 -3.84 17.80 -0.56
N LYS A 130 -5.08 18.06 -0.98
CA LYS A 130 -5.46 18.18 -2.39
C LYS A 130 -4.74 19.30 -3.13
N THR A 131 -4.18 20.28 -2.44
CA THR A 131 -3.35 21.31 -3.07
C THR A 131 -2.09 20.73 -3.71
N ASN A 132 -1.66 19.51 -3.31
CA ASN A 132 -0.53 18.79 -3.88
C ASN A 132 -0.88 17.99 -5.15
N LEU A 133 -2.13 17.99 -5.62
CA LEU A 133 -2.58 17.24 -6.79
C LEU A 133 -1.67 17.43 -8.02
N ALA A 134 -1.37 18.69 -8.35
CA ALA A 134 -0.52 19.01 -9.51
C ALA A 134 0.91 18.47 -9.37
N THR A 135 1.45 18.46 -8.15
CA THR A 135 2.76 17.88 -7.84
C THR A 135 2.75 16.36 -8.06
N PHE A 136 1.73 15.66 -7.58
CA PHE A 136 1.60 14.21 -7.78
C PHE A 136 1.43 13.83 -9.25
N VAL A 137 0.63 14.59 -10.02
CA VAL A 137 0.52 14.41 -11.47
C VAL A 137 1.86 14.62 -12.16
N GLY A 138 2.61 15.66 -11.76
CA GLY A 138 3.97 15.90 -12.27
C GLY A 138 4.94 14.75 -11.97
N HIS A 139 4.84 14.17 -10.78
CA HIS A 139 5.66 13.00 -10.40
C HIS A 139 5.41 11.79 -11.32
N LEU A 140 4.17 11.54 -11.80
CA LEU A 140 3.86 10.40 -12.66
C LEU A 140 4.63 10.38 -13.99
N THR A 141 5.19 11.51 -14.41
CA THR A 141 5.99 11.62 -15.65
C THR A 141 7.49 11.75 -15.38
N HIS A 142 7.92 11.55 -14.12
CA HIS A 142 9.33 11.69 -13.76
C HIS A 142 10.15 10.47 -14.22
N ASP A 143 11.42 10.68 -14.59
CA ASP A 143 12.33 9.61 -15.01
C ASP A 143 12.58 8.59 -13.89
N ASP A 144 12.67 9.05 -12.63
CA ASP A 144 12.84 8.18 -11.47
C ASP A 144 11.53 7.49 -11.10
N GLU A 145 11.51 6.15 -11.16
CA GLU A 145 10.33 5.34 -10.81
C GLU A 145 9.89 5.50 -9.34
N GLY A 146 10.81 5.84 -8.43
CA GLY A 146 10.47 6.07 -7.02
C GLY A 146 9.67 7.35 -6.81
N LEU A 147 9.92 8.41 -7.60
CA LEU A 147 9.06 9.58 -7.60
C LEU A 147 7.73 9.30 -8.27
N ARG A 148 7.69 8.51 -9.36
CA ARG A 148 6.41 8.07 -9.94
C ARG A 148 5.60 7.24 -8.95
N TRP A 149 6.26 6.37 -8.17
CA TRP A 149 5.63 5.62 -7.07
C TRP A 149 4.98 6.54 -6.03
N TRP A 150 5.70 7.55 -5.53
CA TRP A 150 5.12 8.49 -4.57
C TRP A 150 4.06 9.40 -5.19
N GLY A 151 4.15 9.71 -6.47
CA GLY A 151 3.10 10.39 -7.22
C GLY A 151 1.79 9.60 -7.22
N ILE A 152 1.85 8.31 -7.58
CA ILE A 152 0.65 7.46 -7.60
C ILE A 152 0.10 7.19 -6.20
N VAL A 153 0.96 7.00 -5.19
CA VAL A 153 0.54 6.87 -3.79
C VAL A 153 -0.16 8.15 -3.31
N GLY A 154 0.37 9.33 -3.64
CA GLY A 154 -0.26 10.61 -3.32
C GLY A 154 -1.65 10.72 -3.92
N LEU A 155 -1.81 10.44 -5.21
CA LEU A 155 -3.13 10.44 -5.88
C LEU A 155 -4.09 9.42 -5.26
N HIS A 156 -3.61 8.23 -4.92
CA HIS A 156 -4.42 7.21 -4.25
C HIS A 156 -4.93 7.68 -2.88
N LEU A 157 -4.09 8.36 -2.10
CA LEU A 157 -4.43 8.88 -0.77
C LEU A 157 -5.35 10.11 -0.81
N LEU A 158 -5.38 10.86 -1.91
CA LEU A 158 -6.34 11.94 -2.14
C LEU A 158 -7.77 11.43 -2.36
N ASP A 159 -7.93 10.15 -2.66
CA ASP A 159 -9.23 9.53 -2.89
C ASP A 159 -10.04 10.26 -3.99
N GLN A 160 -11.27 10.67 -3.71
CA GLN A 160 -12.13 11.36 -4.67
C GLN A 160 -11.54 12.71 -5.15
N ASP A 161 -10.73 13.37 -4.35
CA ASP A 161 -10.03 14.60 -4.73
C ASP A 161 -9.00 14.37 -5.86
N SER A 162 -8.66 13.13 -6.21
CA SER A 162 -7.80 12.77 -7.34
C SER A 162 -8.56 12.64 -8.68
N GLU A 163 -9.87 12.80 -8.72
CA GLU A 163 -10.69 12.70 -9.94
C GLU A 163 -10.16 13.57 -11.11
N PRO A 164 -9.69 14.81 -10.90
CA PRO A 164 -9.12 15.61 -11.99
C PRO A 164 -7.85 15.00 -12.61
N ALA A 165 -7.16 14.07 -11.93
CA ALA A 165 -5.99 13.35 -12.43
C ALA A 165 -6.33 12.07 -13.22
N THR A 166 -7.61 11.77 -13.49
CA THR A 166 -8.06 10.55 -14.17
C THR A 166 -7.30 10.26 -15.47
N SER A 167 -7.00 11.27 -16.27
CA SER A 167 -6.23 11.09 -17.51
C SER A 167 -4.79 10.65 -17.26
N ALA A 168 -4.13 11.23 -16.25
CA ALA A 168 -2.78 10.84 -15.86
C ALA A 168 -2.76 9.42 -15.24
N LEU A 169 -3.77 9.07 -14.44
CA LEU A 169 -3.95 7.71 -13.91
C LEU A 169 -4.13 6.67 -15.03
N LYS A 170 -4.91 6.99 -16.08
CA LYS A 170 -5.05 6.11 -17.25
C LYS A 170 -3.73 5.91 -17.99
N MET A 171 -2.90 6.93 -18.10
CA MET A 171 -1.55 6.79 -18.68
C MET A 171 -0.65 5.91 -17.80
N ALA A 172 -0.73 6.04 -16.49
CA ALA A 172 0.04 5.25 -15.54
C ALA A 172 -0.29 3.73 -15.56
N LEU A 173 -1.41 3.31 -16.17
CA LEU A 173 -1.70 1.89 -16.42
C LEU A 173 -0.70 1.23 -17.38
N SER A 174 0.08 2.02 -18.11
CA SER A 174 1.12 1.54 -19.04
C SER A 174 2.54 1.86 -18.55
N ASP A 175 2.71 2.17 -17.26
CA ASP A 175 4.04 2.39 -16.66
C ASP A 175 4.90 1.12 -16.74
N ASP A 176 6.21 1.28 -16.89
CA ASP A 176 7.16 0.16 -16.90
C ASP A 176 7.18 -0.58 -15.55
N ALA A 177 6.93 0.13 -14.44
CA ALA A 177 6.88 -0.46 -13.09
C ALA A 177 5.48 -1.03 -12.80
N HIS A 178 5.40 -2.34 -12.57
CA HIS A 178 4.14 -3.04 -12.27
C HIS A 178 3.44 -2.48 -11.02
N GLU A 179 4.20 -2.06 -10.01
CA GLU A 179 3.68 -1.46 -8.79
C GLU A 179 2.88 -0.17 -9.07
N ILE A 180 3.35 0.65 -10.02
CA ILE A 180 2.67 1.88 -10.42
C ILE A 180 1.40 1.54 -11.20
N ARG A 181 1.46 0.57 -12.12
CA ARG A 181 0.28 0.08 -12.85
C ARG A 181 -0.82 -0.42 -11.90
N MET A 182 -0.46 -1.21 -10.90
CA MET A 182 -1.38 -1.75 -9.89
C MET A 182 -2.06 -0.63 -9.08
N MET A 183 -1.27 0.34 -8.59
CA MET A 183 -1.80 1.45 -7.82
C MET A 183 -2.68 2.38 -8.67
N ALA A 184 -2.32 2.61 -9.94
CA ALA A 184 -3.14 3.36 -10.88
C ALA A 184 -4.49 2.67 -11.12
N ALA A 185 -4.48 1.36 -11.35
CA ALA A 185 -5.69 0.56 -11.51
C ALA A 185 -6.58 0.63 -10.27
N TRP A 186 -6.02 0.43 -9.08
CA TRP A 186 -6.78 0.52 -7.84
C TRP A 186 -7.37 1.92 -7.62
N THR A 187 -6.60 2.98 -7.88
CA THR A 187 -7.08 4.36 -7.77
C THR A 187 -8.22 4.64 -8.74
N LEU A 188 -8.11 4.19 -9.99
CA LEU A 188 -9.17 4.34 -11.00
C LEU A 188 -10.45 3.61 -10.60
N VAL A 189 -10.35 2.41 -10.01
CA VAL A 189 -11.53 1.70 -9.48
C VAL A 189 -12.22 2.50 -8.38
N LYS A 190 -11.47 3.08 -7.44
CA LYS A 190 -12.03 3.98 -6.42
C LYS A 190 -12.76 5.20 -7.02
N LEU A 191 -12.32 5.67 -8.18
CA LEU A 191 -12.96 6.76 -8.93
C LEU A 191 -14.08 6.30 -9.87
N GLY A 192 -14.51 5.02 -9.80
CA GLY A 192 -15.57 4.46 -10.66
C GLY A 192 -15.15 4.22 -12.11
N GLN A 193 -13.85 4.21 -12.42
CA GLN A 193 -13.27 3.99 -13.75
C GLN A 193 -12.73 2.55 -13.88
N SER A 194 -13.60 1.55 -13.77
CA SER A 194 -13.16 0.16 -13.55
C SER A 194 -12.69 -0.56 -14.82
N ASP A 195 -13.24 -0.28 -15.99
CA ASP A 195 -13.02 -1.13 -17.18
C ASP A 195 -11.53 -1.27 -17.58
N LEU A 196 -10.85 -0.12 -17.77
CA LEU A 196 -9.42 -0.11 -18.11
C LEU A 196 -8.54 -0.63 -16.97
N ALA A 197 -8.93 -0.33 -15.73
CA ALA A 197 -8.23 -0.78 -14.53
C ALA A 197 -8.26 -2.30 -14.41
N ILE A 198 -9.43 -2.91 -14.57
CA ILE A 198 -9.62 -4.37 -14.52
C ILE A 198 -8.86 -5.05 -15.67
N ALA A 199 -8.89 -4.49 -16.88
CA ALA A 199 -8.12 -5.02 -18.01
C ALA A 199 -6.60 -5.00 -17.73
N CYS A 200 -6.07 -3.94 -17.13
CA CYS A 200 -4.68 -3.85 -16.73
C CYS A 200 -4.30 -4.91 -15.68
N LEU A 201 -5.15 -5.12 -14.66
CA LEU A 201 -4.91 -6.13 -13.65
C LEU A 201 -5.05 -7.57 -14.17
N ASP A 202 -5.96 -7.80 -15.11
CA ASP A 202 -6.09 -9.08 -15.82
C ASP A 202 -4.80 -9.42 -16.59
N ASP A 203 -4.24 -8.44 -17.31
CA ASP A 203 -2.97 -8.57 -18.02
C ASP A 203 -1.80 -8.90 -17.07
N LEU A 204 -1.73 -8.24 -15.92
CA LEU A 204 -0.72 -8.53 -14.91
C LEU A 204 -0.91 -9.90 -14.25
N LEU A 205 -2.15 -10.31 -13.98
CA LEU A 205 -2.47 -11.53 -13.26
C LEU A 205 -2.22 -12.80 -14.09
N PHE A 206 -2.45 -12.73 -15.41
CA PHE A 206 -2.29 -13.86 -16.33
C PHE A 206 -1.05 -13.74 -17.23
N GLY A 207 -0.34 -12.61 -17.16
CA GLY A 207 0.91 -12.34 -17.86
C GLY A 207 2.14 -12.55 -16.99
N THR A 208 3.11 -11.65 -17.12
CA THR A 208 4.32 -11.64 -16.30
C THR A 208 4.24 -10.47 -15.32
N CYS A 209 4.11 -10.77 -14.04
CA CYS A 209 4.19 -9.78 -12.97
C CYS A 209 5.35 -10.12 -12.05
N ASP A 210 6.24 -9.17 -11.81
CA ASP A 210 7.38 -9.35 -10.91
C ASP A 210 7.04 -9.10 -9.43
N ASN A 211 5.81 -8.69 -9.13
CA ASN A 211 5.31 -8.43 -7.78
C ASN A 211 3.91 -9.01 -7.55
N GLU A 212 3.81 -10.35 -7.65
CA GLU A 212 2.55 -11.09 -7.47
C GLU A 212 1.91 -10.84 -6.10
N ASP A 213 2.72 -10.78 -5.03
CA ASP A 213 2.20 -10.56 -3.68
C ASP A 213 1.48 -9.21 -3.58
N MET A 214 2.02 -8.15 -4.18
CA MET A 214 1.35 -6.85 -4.22
C MET A 214 0.08 -6.90 -5.07
N LEU A 215 0.12 -7.59 -6.21
CA LEU A 215 -1.06 -7.75 -7.07
C LEU A 215 -2.21 -8.44 -6.34
N HIS A 216 -1.92 -9.53 -5.63
CA HIS A 216 -2.92 -10.23 -4.82
C HIS A 216 -3.51 -9.35 -3.72
N ASN A 217 -2.67 -8.56 -3.05
CA ASN A 217 -3.12 -7.59 -2.06
C ASN A 217 -4.01 -6.49 -2.67
N VAL A 218 -3.65 -5.97 -3.84
CA VAL A 218 -4.45 -4.96 -4.53
C VAL A 218 -5.83 -5.52 -4.90
N LEU A 219 -5.90 -6.75 -5.41
CA LEU A 219 -7.17 -7.41 -5.72
C LEU A 219 -8.04 -7.58 -4.47
N GLU A 220 -7.44 -7.94 -3.32
CA GLU A 220 -8.14 -8.02 -2.05
C GLU A 220 -8.69 -6.65 -1.62
N TRP A 221 -7.84 -5.62 -1.65
CA TRP A 221 -8.20 -4.27 -1.19
C TRP A 221 -9.21 -3.54 -2.08
N MET A 222 -9.31 -3.94 -3.34
CA MET A 222 -10.35 -3.44 -4.24
C MET A 222 -11.75 -3.92 -3.87
N GLY A 223 -11.86 -5.02 -3.13
CA GLY A 223 -13.15 -5.60 -2.75
C GLY A 223 -13.94 -6.11 -3.96
N GLU A 224 -15.26 -5.85 -3.98
CA GLU A 224 -16.18 -6.39 -5.00
C GLU A 224 -15.70 -6.21 -6.46
N PRO A 225 -15.13 -5.07 -6.88
CA PRO A 225 -14.64 -4.90 -8.25
C PRO A 225 -13.52 -5.87 -8.63
N GLY A 226 -12.72 -6.34 -7.66
CA GLY A 226 -11.63 -7.32 -7.87
C GLY A 226 -12.11 -8.77 -7.93
N LEU A 227 -13.27 -9.09 -7.33
CA LEU A 227 -13.76 -10.47 -7.20
C LEU A 227 -13.86 -11.25 -8.51
N PRO A 228 -14.34 -10.70 -9.65
CA PRO A 228 -14.38 -11.43 -10.90
C PRO A 228 -13.00 -11.92 -11.37
N LEU A 229 -11.95 -11.12 -11.19
CA LEU A 229 -10.58 -11.51 -11.51
C LEU A 229 -10.06 -12.60 -10.59
N VAL A 230 -10.31 -12.48 -9.30
CA VAL A 230 -9.93 -13.51 -8.31
C VAL A 230 -10.61 -14.83 -8.65
N LYS A 231 -11.90 -14.82 -8.97
CA LYS A 231 -12.65 -16.02 -9.36
C LYS A 231 -12.07 -16.66 -10.63
N LYS A 232 -11.84 -15.85 -11.66
CA LYS A 232 -11.22 -16.30 -12.93
C LYS A 232 -9.86 -16.94 -12.68
N TYR A 233 -9.03 -16.35 -11.81
CA TYR A 233 -7.72 -16.89 -11.46
C TYR A 233 -7.81 -18.25 -10.77
N ILE A 234 -8.66 -18.38 -9.75
CA ILE A 234 -8.87 -19.63 -9.01
C ILE A 234 -9.40 -20.75 -9.91
N GLU A 235 -10.30 -20.43 -10.83
CA GLU A 235 -10.87 -21.39 -11.78
C GLU A 235 -9.84 -21.89 -12.81
N ASN A 236 -8.93 -21.04 -13.24
CA ASN A 236 -7.94 -21.38 -14.27
C ASN A 236 -6.66 -22.03 -13.71
N ASP A 237 -6.14 -21.55 -12.60
CA ASP A 237 -4.87 -21.99 -12.07
C ASP A 237 -5.03 -22.99 -10.90
N GLY A 238 -6.20 -23.02 -10.26
CA GLY A 238 -6.45 -23.91 -9.11
C GLY A 238 -5.51 -23.69 -7.92
N ASN A 239 -4.57 -22.73 -8.02
CA ASN A 239 -3.56 -22.48 -7.01
C ASN A 239 -4.14 -21.65 -5.86
N ARG A 240 -4.68 -22.35 -4.86
CA ARG A 240 -5.18 -21.74 -3.62
C ARG A 240 -4.13 -21.65 -2.52
N GLN A 241 -2.93 -22.15 -2.78
CA GLN A 241 -1.89 -22.32 -1.79
C GLN A 241 -0.74 -21.33 -2.02
N GLY A 242 -0.49 -20.45 -1.07
CA GLY A 242 0.71 -19.64 -1.02
C GLY A 242 1.84 -20.32 -0.22
N ARG A 243 2.98 -19.66 -0.10
CA ARG A 243 4.19 -20.14 0.62
C ARG A 243 3.90 -20.66 2.04
N TYR A 244 2.92 -20.12 2.73
CA TYR A 244 2.58 -20.42 4.12
C TYR A 244 1.20 -21.07 4.28
N GLY A 245 0.63 -21.65 3.25
CA GLY A 245 -0.67 -22.29 3.25
C GLY A 245 -1.62 -21.64 2.24
N ILE A 246 -2.89 -21.39 2.62
CA ILE A 246 -3.83 -20.71 1.74
C ILE A 246 -3.31 -19.27 1.49
N GLY A 247 -3.09 -18.93 0.24
CA GLY A 247 -2.71 -17.58 -0.16
C GLY A 247 -3.89 -16.60 -0.06
N ILE A 248 -3.60 -15.31 -0.28
CA ILE A 248 -4.61 -14.24 -0.21
C ILE A 248 -5.83 -14.55 -1.08
N LEU A 249 -5.61 -14.91 -2.34
CA LEU A 249 -6.72 -15.22 -3.26
C LEU A 249 -7.50 -16.47 -2.86
N GLY A 250 -6.81 -17.48 -2.31
CA GLY A 250 -7.47 -18.67 -1.75
C GLY A 250 -8.38 -18.33 -0.56
N ARG A 251 -7.95 -17.42 0.30
CA ARG A 251 -8.77 -16.94 1.42
C ARG A 251 -10.00 -16.16 0.94
N ILE A 252 -9.84 -15.31 -0.08
CA ILE A 252 -10.98 -14.61 -0.69
C ILE A 252 -11.98 -15.63 -1.26
N ALA A 253 -11.49 -16.68 -1.93
CA ALA A 253 -12.34 -17.74 -2.47
C ALA A 253 -13.14 -18.44 -1.34
N GLU A 254 -12.50 -18.80 -0.22
CA GLU A 254 -13.19 -19.39 0.93
C GLU A 254 -14.29 -18.49 1.50
N LEU A 255 -13.98 -17.18 1.67
CA LEU A 255 -14.94 -16.20 2.19
C LEU A 255 -16.17 -16.02 1.29
N ASN A 256 -16.03 -16.29 -0.01
CA ASN A 256 -17.10 -16.20 -1.01
C ASN A 256 -17.72 -17.56 -1.36
N GLY A 257 -17.30 -18.66 -0.73
CA GLY A 257 -17.84 -19.99 -0.95
C GLY A 257 -17.46 -20.60 -2.31
N TRP A 258 -16.28 -20.28 -2.83
CA TRP A 258 -15.76 -20.77 -4.13
C TRP A 258 -14.77 -21.93 -3.98
#